data_437d3a9d506a27f81cf591910af8b994
#
_entry.id   437d3a9d506a27f81cf591910af8b994
#
_cell.length_a   1.000
_cell.length_b   1.000
_cell.length_c   1.000
_cell.angle_alpha   90.00
_cell.angle_beta   90.00
_cell.angle_gamma   90.00
#
_symmetry.space_group_name_H-M   'P 1'
#
loop_
_entity.id
_entity.type
_entity.pdbx_description
1 polymer ?
#
loop_
_entity_poly.entity_id
_entity_poly.type
_entity_poly.pdbx_seq_one_letter_code
_entity_poly.pdbx_strand_id
1 'polypeptide(L)'
;MKKNNYILCFTLALLFSWAVPSVAAPLECTLEKNALPEQIKAYTQCLDAKLNRVQQEQDSWIQKRTFELSALESETGNTQILSLFKLSINAKDNYIQRSCQWRYMLKQPNAQQAVVTYKECEIAMTEQFIQQLKTAL
;
A
#
# COMPACT_ATOMS: atom_id res chain seq x y z
N MET A 1 66.77 28.92 24.94
CA MET A 1 65.34 28.76 25.21
C MET A 1 64.65 28.43 23.88
N LYS A 2 64.36 27.13 23.61
CA LYS A 2 63.67 26.66 22.40
C LYS A 2 62.21 26.32 22.80
N LYS A 3 61.24 27.06 22.23
CA LYS A 3 59.81 26.74 22.37
C LYS A 3 59.44 25.74 21.27
N ASN A 4 59.07 24.51 21.69
CA ASN A 4 58.47 23.50 20.84
C ASN A 4 56.95 23.77 20.70
N ASN A 5 56.50 24.10 19.52
CA ASN A 5 55.09 24.13 19.15
C ASN A 5 54.70 22.76 18.63
N TYR A 6 53.94 22.00 19.41
CA TYR A 6 53.30 20.80 18.94
C TYR A 6 51.93 21.21 18.30
N ILE A 7 51.90 21.12 16.98
CA ILE A 7 50.64 21.26 16.21
C ILE A 7 49.90 19.94 16.34
N LEU A 8 48.80 19.99 17.09
CA LEU A 8 47.88 18.86 17.27
C LEU A 8 46.95 18.81 16.04
N CYS A 9 47.26 17.93 15.07
CA CYS A 9 46.34 17.61 13.97
C CYS A 9 45.15 16.79 14.49
N PHE A 10 44.04 17.46 14.73
CA PHE A 10 42.75 16.80 14.95
C PHE A 10 42.21 16.30 13.63
N THR A 11 42.40 15.00 13.32
CA THR A 11 41.74 14.33 12.20
C THR A 11 40.32 14.04 12.58
N LEU A 12 39.39 14.88 12.14
CA LEU A 12 37.94 14.69 12.28
C LEU A 12 37.52 13.59 11.28
N ALA A 13 37.40 12.34 11.74
CA ALA A 13 36.88 11.24 10.96
C ALA A 13 35.36 11.43 10.80
N LEU A 14 34.93 11.94 9.66
CA LEU A 14 33.53 11.99 9.24
C LEU A 14 33.04 10.56 8.95
N LEU A 15 32.35 9.96 9.92
CA LEU A 15 31.62 8.71 9.75
C LEU A 15 30.39 9.00 8.85
N PHE A 16 30.51 8.81 7.56
CA PHE A 16 29.40 8.76 6.63
C PHE A 16 28.60 7.48 6.93
N SER A 17 27.58 7.59 7.78
CA SER A 17 26.57 6.55 7.96
C SER A 17 25.76 6.44 6.67
N TRP A 18 26.01 5.43 5.86
CA TRP A 18 25.23 5.09 4.69
C TRP A 18 23.89 4.53 5.20
N ALA A 19 22.84 5.37 5.18
CA ALA A 19 21.47 4.91 5.41
C ALA A 19 21.07 4.03 4.23
N VAL A 20 21.15 2.69 4.42
CA VAL A 20 20.63 1.74 3.46
C VAL A 20 19.10 1.87 3.47
N PRO A 21 18.45 2.15 2.32
CA PRO A 21 16.99 2.18 2.28
C PRO A 21 16.47 0.78 2.66
N SER A 22 15.80 0.69 3.80
CA SER A 22 15.13 -0.53 4.24
C SER A 22 13.90 -0.73 3.34
N VAL A 23 14.04 -1.55 2.30
CA VAL A 23 12.89 -2.01 1.51
C VAL A 23 12.12 -2.97 2.41
N ALA A 24 10.96 -2.54 2.88
CA ALA A 24 10.07 -3.39 3.66
C ALA A 24 9.69 -4.62 2.83
N ALA A 25 10.03 -5.81 3.35
CA ALA A 25 9.66 -7.06 2.70
C ALA A 25 8.14 -7.16 2.53
N PRO A 26 7.67 -7.79 1.44
CA PRO A 26 6.24 -8.00 1.26
C PRO A 26 5.66 -8.79 2.44
N LEU A 27 4.52 -8.33 2.97
CA LEU A 27 3.82 -9.01 4.05
C LEU A 27 3.04 -10.18 3.45
N GLU A 28 3.59 -11.39 3.57
CA GLU A 28 2.93 -12.60 3.11
C GLU A 28 2.17 -13.27 4.27
N CYS A 29 0.85 -13.37 4.11
CA CYS A 29 -0.03 -14.08 5.03
C CYS A 29 -0.27 -15.48 4.47
N THR A 30 0.00 -16.51 5.28
CA THR A 30 -0.19 -17.91 4.91
C THR A 30 -1.15 -18.60 5.88
N LEU A 31 -2.03 -19.44 5.37
CA LEU A 31 -2.96 -20.25 6.17
C LEU A 31 -2.89 -21.70 5.70
N GLU A 32 -2.69 -22.62 6.63
CA GLU A 32 -2.71 -24.06 6.36
C GLU A 32 -4.16 -24.57 6.19
N LYS A 33 -4.34 -25.66 5.43
CA LYS A 33 -5.67 -26.23 5.13
C LYS A 33 -6.46 -26.67 6.37
N ASN A 34 -5.74 -27.13 7.43
CA ASN A 34 -6.34 -27.60 8.67
C ASN A 34 -6.00 -26.68 9.84
N ALA A 35 -6.01 -25.37 9.60
CA ALA A 35 -5.65 -24.37 10.59
C ALA A 35 -6.57 -24.40 11.80
N LEU A 36 -5.98 -24.32 12.99
CA LEU A 36 -6.68 -24.18 14.26
C LEU A 36 -7.32 -22.78 14.36
N PRO A 37 -8.36 -22.60 15.21
CA PRO A 37 -9.00 -21.29 15.37
C PRO A 37 -8.05 -20.15 15.69
N GLU A 38 -7.00 -20.39 16.50
CA GLU A 38 -5.97 -19.39 16.81
C GLU A 38 -5.13 -19.02 15.59
N GLN A 39 -4.84 -19.97 14.71
CA GLN A 39 -4.11 -19.71 13.46
C GLN A 39 -4.97 -18.90 12.48
N ILE A 40 -6.28 -19.18 12.41
CA ILE A 40 -7.22 -18.37 11.61
C ILE A 40 -7.29 -16.94 12.13
N LYS A 41 -7.30 -16.74 13.46
CA LYS A 41 -7.27 -15.42 14.08
C LYS A 41 -5.98 -14.66 13.73
N ALA A 42 -4.82 -15.31 13.88
CA ALA A 42 -3.53 -14.72 13.52
C ALA A 42 -3.46 -14.38 12.03
N TYR A 43 -3.96 -15.25 11.16
CA TYR A 43 -4.08 -15.01 9.73
C TYR A 43 -4.97 -13.80 9.41
N THR A 44 -6.11 -13.68 10.07
CA THR A 44 -7.02 -12.54 9.89
C THR A 44 -6.35 -11.23 10.29
N GLN A 45 -5.58 -11.22 11.39
CA GLN A 45 -4.81 -10.05 11.82
C GLN A 45 -3.70 -9.68 10.80
N CYS A 46 -3.05 -10.70 10.22
CA CYS A 46 -2.08 -10.49 9.14
C CYS A 46 -2.76 -9.87 7.92
N LEU A 47 -3.95 -10.35 7.53
CA LEU A 47 -4.73 -9.77 6.43
C LEU A 47 -5.12 -8.31 6.71
N ASP A 48 -5.44 -7.94 7.96
CA ASP A 48 -5.72 -6.56 8.34
C ASP A 48 -4.50 -5.66 8.13
N ALA A 49 -3.33 -6.11 8.57
CA ALA A 49 -2.09 -5.38 8.37
C ALA A 49 -1.74 -5.25 6.87
N LYS A 50 -1.95 -6.32 6.09
CA LYS A 50 -1.75 -6.30 4.63
C LYS A 50 -2.72 -5.34 3.95
N LEU A 51 -4.00 -5.37 4.31
CA LEU A 51 -5.02 -4.49 3.75
C LEU A 51 -4.69 -3.01 4.01
N ASN A 52 -4.33 -2.66 5.25
CA ASN A 52 -3.92 -1.29 5.59
C ASN A 52 -2.75 -0.82 4.73
N ARG A 53 -1.75 -1.67 4.50
CA ARG A 53 -0.59 -1.32 3.66
C ARG A 53 -0.96 -1.13 2.20
N VAL A 54 -1.79 -2.00 1.65
CA VAL A 54 -2.27 -1.92 0.27
C VAL A 54 -3.13 -0.67 0.06
N GLN A 55 -3.97 -0.31 1.03
CA GLN A 55 -4.75 0.93 1.00
C GLN A 55 -3.86 2.18 1.02
N GLN A 56 -2.82 2.22 1.87
CA GLN A 56 -1.84 3.32 1.86
C GLN A 56 -1.11 3.44 0.51
N GLU A 57 -0.73 2.32 -0.10
CA GLU A 57 -0.13 2.33 -1.43
C GLU A 57 -1.12 2.85 -2.49
N GLN A 58 -2.38 2.41 -2.45
CA GLN A 58 -3.44 2.91 -3.33
C GLN A 58 -3.60 4.42 -3.20
N ASP A 59 -3.70 4.94 -1.97
CA ASP A 59 -3.87 6.37 -1.73
C ASP A 59 -2.69 7.19 -2.29
N SER A 60 -1.47 6.68 -2.13
CA SER A 60 -0.28 7.31 -2.68
C SER A 60 -0.33 7.40 -4.22
N TRP A 61 -0.79 6.33 -4.89
CA TRP A 61 -0.95 6.32 -6.34
C TRP A 61 -2.10 7.20 -6.82
N ILE A 62 -3.23 7.23 -6.09
CA ILE A 62 -4.35 8.15 -6.38
C ILE A 62 -3.88 9.61 -6.28
N GLN A 63 -3.14 9.97 -5.24
CA GLN A 63 -2.59 11.32 -5.08
C GLN A 63 -1.65 11.68 -6.23
N LYS A 64 -0.73 10.76 -6.59
CA LYS A 64 0.19 10.96 -7.71
C LYS A 64 -0.58 11.20 -9.02
N ARG A 65 -1.55 10.35 -9.35
CA ARG A 65 -2.35 10.49 -10.58
C ARG A 65 -3.21 11.76 -10.56
N THR A 66 -3.77 12.11 -9.41
CA THR A 66 -4.52 13.36 -9.25
C THR A 66 -3.65 14.57 -9.59
N PHE A 67 -2.40 14.59 -9.11
CA PHE A 67 -1.45 15.67 -9.41
C PHE A 67 -1.09 15.72 -10.90
N GLU A 68 -0.74 14.59 -11.50
CA GLU A 68 -0.41 14.49 -12.93
C GLU A 68 -1.55 14.93 -13.85
N LEU A 69 -2.77 14.48 -13.52
CA LEU A 69 -3.97 14.86 -14.30
C LEU A 69 -4.36 16.33 -14.12
N SER A 70 -4.12 16.89 -12.93
CA SER A 70 -4.33 18.33 -12.71
C SER A 70 -3.34 19.19 -13.52
N ALA A 71 -2.08 18.75 -13.62
CA ALA A 71 -1.10 19.41 -14.48
C ALA A 71 -1.52 19.33 -15.97
N LEU A 72 -1.92 18.15 -16.44
CA LEU A 72 -2.39 17.94 -17.80
C LEU A 72 -3.63 18.78 -18.13
N GLU A 73 -4.57 18.91 -17.19
CA GLU A 73 -5.73 19.78 -17.31
C GLU A 73 -5.32 21.25 -17.51
N SER A 74 -4.34 21.71 -16.73
CA SER A 74 -3.81 23.07 -16.83
C SER A 74 -3.09 23.34 -18.17
N GLU A 75 -2.38 22.33 -18.70
CA GLU A 75 -1.65 22.43 -19.97
C GLU A 75 -2.57 22.38 -21.21
N THR A 76 -3.59 21.53 -21.17
CA THR A 76 -4.45 21.23 -22.32
C THR A 76 -5.78 21.95 -22.33
N GLY A 77 -6.21 22.52 -21.19
CA GLY A 77 -7.55 23.08 -20.99
C GLY A 77 -8.66 22.03 -20.90
N ASN A 78 -8.32 20.73 -20.82
CA ASN A 78 -9.30 19.65 -20.73
C ASN A 78 -9.78 19.44 -19.28
N THR A 79 -10.78 20.20 -18.87
CA THR A 79 -11.34 20.21 -17.50
C THR A 79 -12.13 18.94 -17.12
N GLN A 80 -12.33 18.01 -18.05
CA GLN A 80 -13.10 16.79 -17.79
C GLN A 80 -12.26 15.64 -17.24
N ILE A 81 -10.97 15.62 -17.54
CA ILE A 81 -10.12 14.45 -17.29
C ILE A 81 -9.98 14.13 -15.79
N LEU A 82 -9.69 15.14 -14.96
CA LEU A 82 -9.59 14.98 -13.52
C LEU A 82 -10.93 14.65 -12.86
N SER A 83 -12.01 15.25 -13.36
CA SER A 83 -13.36 14.96 -12.87
C SER A 83 -13.76 13.51 -13.13
N LEU A 84 -13.55 13.00 -14.33
CA LEU A 84 -13.81 11.59 -14.69
C LEU A 84 -12.94 10.63 -13.89
N PHE A 85 -11.67 10.95 -13.65
CA PHE A 85 -10.78 10.15 -12.79
C PHE A 85 -11.35 10.02 -11.37
N LYS A 86 -11.76 11.13 -10.74
CA LYS A 86 -12.38 11.11 -9.40
C LYS A 86 -13.67 10.29 -9.35
N LEU A 87 -14.51 10.38 -10.38
CA LEU A 87 -15.72 9.56 -10.49
C LEU A 87 -15.36 8.06 -10.61
N SER A 88 -14.30 7.71 -11.35
CA SER A 88 -13.86 6.32 -11.50
C SER A 88 -13.36 5.73 -10.16
N ILE A 89 -12.69 6.52 -9.31
CA ILE A 89 -12.28 6.10 -7.97
C ILE A 89 -13.50 5.72 -7.13
N ASN A 90 -14.52 6.59 -7.07
CA ASN A 90 -15.75 6.33 -6.32
C ASN A 90 -16.51 5.08 -6.84
N ALA A 91 -16.57 4.91 -8.16
CA ALA A 91 -17.20 3.74 -8.78
C ALA A 91 -16.44 2.43 -8.44
N LYS A 92 -15.10 2.49 -8.44
CA LYS A 92 -14.23 1.37 -8.04
C LYS A 92 -14.46 0.97 -6.59
N ASP A 93 -14.53 1.91 -5.64
CA ASP A 93 -14.77 1.61 -4.23
C ASP A 93 -16.08 0.86 -4.02
N ASN A 94 -17.17 1.34 -4.64
CA ASN A 94 -18.46 0.66 -4.63
C ASN A 94 -18.37 -0.75 -5.25
N TYR A 95 -17.66 -0.91 -6.35
CA TYR A 95 -17.49 -2.19 -7.03
C TYR A 95 -16.74 -3.20 -6.15
N ILE A 96 -15.63 -2.80 -5.52
CA ILE A 96 -14.86 -3.67 -4.61
C ILE A 96 -15.74 -4.11 -3.44
N GLN A 97 -16.39 -3.16 -2.77
CA GLN A 97 -17.26 -3.46 -1.64
C GLN A 97 -18.34 -4.49 -2.01
N ARG A 98 -19.08 -4.27 -3.09
CA ARG A 98 -20.16 -5.18 -3.54
C ARG A 98 -19.61 -6.52 -3.98
N SER A 99 -18.50 -6.53 -4.69
CA SER A 99 -17.86 -7.77 -5.16
C SER A 99 -17.35 -8.64 -4.02
N CYS A 100 -16.84 -8.07 -2.95
CA CYS A 100 -16.38 -8.84 -1.79
C CYS A 100 -17.53 -9.21 -0.86
N GLN A 101 -18.58 -8.40 -0.77
CA GLN A 101 -19.75 -8.67 0.04
C GLN A 101 -20.50 -9.94 -0.40
N TRP A 102 -20.74 -10.14 -1.70
CA TRP A 102 -21.41 -11.35 -2.15
C TRP A 102 -20.54 -12.61 -1.94
N ARG A 103 -19.21 -12.51 -2.06
CA ARG A 103 -18.28 -13.62 -1.75
C ARG A 103 -18.30 -13.97 -0.27
N TYR A 104 -18.38 -12.97 0.62
CA TYR A 104 -18.61 -13.16 2.04
C TYR A 104 -19.90 -13.98 2.29
N MET A 105 -21.00 -13.60 1.64
CA MET A 105 -22.29 -14.27 1.81
C MET A 105 -22.25 -15.74 1.36
N LEU A 106 -21.46 -16.10 0.35
CA LEU A 106 -21.29 -17.48 -0.09
C LEU A 106 -20.64 -18.39 0.98
N LYS A 107 -19.95 -17.81 1.95
CA LYS A 107 -19.27 -18.58 3.02
C LYS A 107 -20.11 -18.74 4.29
N GLN A 108 -21.30 -18.14 4.35
CA GLN A 108 -22.21 -18.35 5.47
C GLN A 108 -22.72 -19.82 5.49
N PRO A 109 -22.92 -20.42 6.70
CA PRO A 109 -22.86 -19.80 8.04
C PRO A 109 -21.46 -19.75 8.68
N ASN A 110 -20.38 -20.14 8.00
CA ASN A 110 -19.03 -20.11 8.56
C ASN A 110 -18.49 -18.65 8.59
N ALA A 111 -18.76 -17.96 9.71
CA ALA A 111 -18.41 -16.56 9.88
C ALA A 111 -16.88 -16.28 9.76
N GLN A 112 -16.04 -17.19 10.29
CA GLN A 112 -14.57 -17.00 10.21
C GLN A 112 -14.09 -17.07 8.77
N GLN A 113 -14.53 -18.08 8.02
CA GLN A 113 -14.17 -18.23 6.60
C GLN A 113 -14.75 -17.10 5.75
N ALA A 114 -15.95 -16.60 6.09
CA ALA A 114 -16.56 -15.48 5.41
C ALA A 114 -15.71 -14.19 5.56
N VAL A 115 -15.24 -13.90 6.78
CA VAL A 115 -14.37 -12.74 7.05
C VAL A 115 -13.04 -12.86 6.30
N VAL A 116 -12.39 -14.02 6.33
CA VAL A 116 -11.15 -14.28 5.59
C VAL A 116 -11.38 -14.05 4.09
N THR A 117 -12.42 -14.65 3.51
CA THR A 117 -12.76 -14.50 2.08
C THR A 117 -13.00 -13.03 1.69
N TYR A 118 -13.65 -12.26 2.56
CA TYR A 118 -13.88 -10.84 2.32
C TYR A 118 -12.56 -10.06 2.25
N LYS A 119 -11.68 -10.22 3.25
CA LYS A 119 -10.40 -9.52 3.32
C LYS A 119 -9.46 -9.88 2.17
N GLU A 120 -9.35 -11.17 1.85
CA GLU A 120 -8.55 -11.63 0.69
C GLU A 120 -9.05 -11.02 -0.62
N CYS A 121 -10.38 -10.97 -0.82
CA CYS A 121 -10.99 -10.35 -1.97
C CYS A 121 -10.67 -8.85 -2.05
N GLU A 122 -10.82 -8.12 -0.95
CA GLU A 122 -10.59 -6.68 -0.88
C GLU A 122 -9.12 -6.35 -1.18
N ILE A 123 -8.18 -7.11 -0.60
CA ILE A 123 -6.75 -6.98 -0.88
C ILE A 123 -6.47 -7.20 -2.37
N ALA A 124 -6.93 -8.33 -2.93
CA ALA A 124 -6.64 -8.70 -4.31
C ALA A 124 -7.18 -7.66 -5.31
N MET A 125 -8.40 -7.16 -5.09
CA MET A 125 -9.01 -6.16 -5.97
C MET A 125 -8.34 -4.79 -5.84
N THR A 126 -7.89 -4.42 -4.64
CA THR A 126 -7.15 -3.18 -4.42
C THR A 126 -5.75 -3.26 -5.05
N GLU A 127 -5.04 -4.38 -4.90
CA GLU A 127 -3.75 -4.62 -5.57
C GLU A 127 -3.89 -4.54 -7.10
N GLN A 128 -4.94 -5.14 -7.67
CA GLN A 128 -5.23 -5.05 -9.10
C GLN A 128 -5.45 -3.60 -9.55
N PHE A 129 -6.19 -2.82 -8.79
CA PHE A 129 -6.42 -1.42 -9.10
C PHE A 129 -5.14 -0.58 -9.02
N ILE A 130 -4.26 -0.84 -8.05
CA ILE A 130 -2.94 -0.20 -7.97
C ILE A 130 -2.14 -0.46 -9.25
N GLN A 131 -2.16 -1.69 -9.78
CA GLN A 131 -1.47 -1.98 -11.04
C GLN A 131 -2.04 -1.17 -12.21
N GLN A 132 -3.36 -0.97 -12.28
CA GLN A 132 -3.97 -0.10 -13.27
C GLN A 132 -3.52 1.35 -13.13
N LEU A 133 -3.45 1.86 -11.89
CA LEU A 133 -2.93 3.20 -11.64
C LEU A 133 -1.46 3.36 -12.07
N LYS A 134 -0.62 2.33 -11.89
CA LYS A 134 0.80 2.35 -12.27
C LYS A 134 0.99 2.46 -13.78
N THR A 135 0.09 1.91 -14.57
CA THR A 135 0.21 1.78 -16.05
C THR A 135 -0.62 2.79 -16.83
N ALA A 136 -1.37 3.68 -16.17
CA ALA A 136 -2.36 4.53 -16.83
C ALA A 136 -1.79 5.71 -17.64
N LEU A 137 -0.51 6.10 -17.44
CA LEU A 137 0.15 7.23 -18.16
C LEU A 137 1.56 6.85 -18.57
#